data_5b1e76fc311588c7e38175f54ec92521
#
_entry.id   5b1e76fc311588c7e38175f54ec92521
#
_cell.length_a   1.000
_cell.length_b   1.000
_cell.length_c   1.000
_cell.angle_alpha   90.00
_cell.angle_beta   90.00
_cell.angle_gamma   90.00
#
_symmetry.space_group_name_H-M   'P 1'
#
loop_
_entity.id
_entity.type
_entity.pdbx_description
1 polymer ?
#
loop_
_entity_poly.entity_id
_entity_poly.type
_entity_poly.pdbx_seq_one_letter_code
_entity_poly.pdbx_strand_id
1 'polypeptide(L)'
;FYSLHRLIHMHTHVRTRFAPSPTGLQHIGGLRTALYDYLFARKEKGIFILRIEDTDQKRFVEGAVENTIAFLQNFDITPQEGPRFQKDFVNDLLSEKYPGIVHHGKFAPYIQSECLNSYREAALRLVQENKAYYCFCSAERLTLLHDEQSKEKRAPKYDRLCKNLSANEIKERQENGESAVIRFAIPDTRGAIKAQDLIHGEIIFQAETLDDFIILKSDGYPTYHLAHIVDDHRMKISHVLRAVEWLPSLPKHILLYEALGWPLPHIGHLPAILGSDGKKKLSKRDGDVSVEYFEKAGYLREALINFVALLGWNPGKGSTQEIFTLTELVEKFDLTKVNKAGAVFDIKKLDWMNAEYIKRMDTDSLFKSEERRVERV
;
A
#
# COMPACT_ATOMS: atom_id res chain seq x y z
N PHE A 1 -24.37 13.46 -20.01
CA PHE A 1 -22.96 13.33 -20.49
C PHE A 1 -22.04 14.48 -20.03
N TYR A 2 -22.53 15.54 -19.39
CA TYR A 2 -21.73 16.72 -18.96
C TYR A 2 -21.28 16.69 -17.49
N SER A 3 -21.65 15.67 -16.69
CA SER A 3 -21.42 15.66 -15.23
C SER A 3 -20.14 14.95 -14.79
N LEU A 4 -19.59 14.01 -15.57
CA LEU A 4 -18.39 13.24 -15.17
C LEU A 4 -17.05 14.02 -15.31
N HIS A 5 -17.00 15.00 -16.23
CA HIS A 5 -15.75 15.78 -16.45
C HIS A 5 -15.47 16.81 -15.33
N ARG A 6 -16.46 17.16 -14.52
CA ARG A 6 -16.29 18.18 -13.46
C ARG A 6 -15.80 17.63 -12.11
N LEU A 7 -15.88 16.31 -11.88
CA LEU A 7 -15.38 15.66 -10.65
C LEU A 7 -13.88 15.35 -10.71
N ILE A 8 -13.27 15.36 -11.89
CA ILE A 8 -11.84 15.05 -12.10
C ILE A 8 -10.91 16.21 -11.67
N HIS A 9 -11.42 17.41 -11.42
CA HIS A 9 -10.60 18.61 -11.20
C HIS A 9 -10.52 19.12 -9.75
N MET A 10 -10.88 18.33 -8.74
CA MET A 10 -10.77 18.80 -7.34
C MET A 10 -9.39 18.56 -6.68
N HIS A 11 -8.47 17.85 -7.33
CA HIS A 11 -7.09 17.75 -6.87
C HIS A 11 -6.18 18.51 -7.85
N THR A 12 -5.72 19.68 -7.48
CA THR A 12 -4.83 20.53 -8.29
C THR A 12 -3.45 19.89 -8.54
N HIS A 13 -3.07 18.84 -7.82
CA HIS A 13 -1.82 18.11 -8.01
C HIS A 13 -1.99 16.61 -7.70
N VAL A 14 -1.46 15.76 -8.59
CA VAL A 14 -1.40 14.31 -8.34
C VAL A 14 -0.46 14.03 -7.17
N ARG A 15 -0.93 13.20 -6.22
CA ARG A 15 -0.15 12.70 -5.09
C ARG A 15 -0.37 11.21 -4.96
N THR A 16 0.70 10.45 -5.14
CA THR A 16 0.73 8.98 -4.98
C THR A 16 1.60 8.59 -3.80
N ARG A 17 1.51 7.35 -3.36
CA ARG A 17 2.37 6.87 -2.28
C ARG A 17 2.71 5.39 -2.41
N PHE A 18 3.98 5.07 -2.25
CA PHE A 18 4.43 3.73 -1.87
C PHE A 18 4.37 3.61 -0.35
N ALA A 19 3.67 2.59 0.15
CA ALA A 19 3.37 2.47 1.56
C ALA A 19 3.68 1.04 2.08
N PRO A 20 4.97 0.65 2.12
CA PRO A 20 5.35 -0.68 2.56
C PRO A 20 5.30 -0.84 4.08
N SER A 21 4.99 -2.06 4.53
CA SER A 21 5.26 -2.47 5.90
C SER A 21 6.72 -2.93 6.02
N PRO A 22 7.45 -2.55 7.09
CA PRO A 22 8.87 -2.90 7.27
C PRO A 22 9.04 -4.34 7.79
N THR A 23 8.68 -5.31 6.95
CA THR A 23 8.64 -6.74 7.29
C THR A 23 9.75 -7.57 6.61
N GLY A 24 10.79 -6.91 6.11
CA GLY A 24 11.95 -7.54 5.48
C GLY A 24 12.33 -6.91 4.14
N LEU A 25 13.01 -7.70 3.30
CA LEU A 25 13.53 -7.26 2.01
C LEU A 25 12.40 -6.96 1.00
N GLN A 26 12.67 -6.00 0.12
CA GLN A 26 11.72 -5.64 -0.94
C GLN A 26 11.73 -6.72 -2.04
N HIS A 27 10.55 -7.08 -2.51
CA HIS A 27 10.38 -8.05 -3.61
C HIS A 27 9.92 -7.34 -4.90
N ILE A 28 10.03 -8.04 -6.03
CA ILE A 28 9.68 -7.52 -7.36
C ILE A 28 8.27 -6.86 -7.40
N GLY A 29 7.31 -7.41 -6.67
CA GLY A 29 5.96 -6.81 -6.56
C GLY A 29 5.95 -5.46 -5.85
N GLY A 30 6.80 -5.28 -4.82
CA GLY A 30 7.02 -4.00 -4.14
C GLY A 30 7.67 -2.99 -5.08
N LEU A 31 8.72 -3.40 -5.80
CA LEU A 31 9.38 -2.57 -6.81
C LEU A 31 8.39 -2.10 -7.88
N ARG A 32 7.53 -2.99 -8.39
CA ARG A 32 6.52 -2.61 -9.39
C ARG A 32 5.53 -1.58 -8.85
N THR A 33 5.04 -1.78 -7.64
CA THR A 33 4.08 -0.83 -7.03
C THR A 33 4.74 0.53 -6.85
N ALA A 34 5.94 0.59 -6.27
CA ALA A 34 6.70 1.83 -6.10
C ALA A 34 6.98 2.52 -7.44
N LEU A 35 7.39 1.75 -8.45
CA LEU A 35 7.68 2.27 -9.79
C LEU A 35 6.43 2.86 -10.45
N TYR A 36 5.28 2.19 -10.40
CA TYR A 36 4.05 2.70 -11.03
C TYR A 36 3.54 3.97 -10.33
N ASP A 37 3.59 4.03 -8.99
CA ASP A 37 3.29 5.24 -8.23
C ASP A 37 4.23 6.39 -8.63
N TYR A 38 5.55 6.11 -8.75
CA TYR A 38 6.55 7.07 -9.18
C TYR A 38 6.31 7.55 -10.62
N LEU A 39 6.17 6.62 -11.58
CA LEU A 39 6.00 6.95 -12.99
C LEU A 39 4.76 7.83 -13.21
N PHE A 40 3.64 7.45 -12.57
CA PHE A 40 2.41 8.21 -12.68
C PHE A 40 2.55 9.61 -12.06
N ALA A 41 3.07 9.71 -10.84
CA ALA A 41 3.30 11.01 -10.20
C ALA A 41 4.22 11.90 -11.04
N ARG A 42 5.35 11.37 -11.53
CA ARG A 42 6.30 12.16 -12.32
C ARG A 42 5.72 12.63 -13.65
N LYS A 43 4.99 11.77 -14.35
CA LYS A 43 4.30 12.14 -15.59
C LYS A 43 3.31 13.27 -15.40
N GLU A 44 2.52 13.22 -14.34
CA GLU A 44 1.52 14.22 -14.00
C GLU A 44 2.11 15.44 -13.26
N LYS A 45 3.45 15.56 -13.18
CA LYS A 45 4.16 16.61 -12.43
C LYS A 45 3.70 16.73 -10.98
N GLY A 46 3.31 15.61 -10.40
CA GLY A 46 2.81 15.45 -9.04
C GLY A 46 3.90 15.07 -8.05
N ILE A 47 3.47 14.57 -6.89
CA ILE A 47 4.32 14.19 -5.76
C ILE A 47 4.22 12.68 -5.54
N PHE A 48 5.36 12.01 -5.50
CA PHE A 48 5.49 10.62 -5.04
C PHE A 48 5.97 10.61 -3.59
N ILE A 49 5.29 9.88 -2.73
CA ILE A 49 5.50 9.84 -1.27
C ILE A 49 5.93 8.45 -0.84
N LEU A 50 6.88 8.38 0.10
CA LEU A 50 7.13 7.17 0.89
C LEU A 50 6.43 7.30 2.24
N ARG A 51 5.62 6.31 2.61
CA ARG A 51 5.06 6.14 3.94
C ARG A 51 5.43 4.77 4.50
N ILE A 52 5.88 4.71 5.73
CA ILE A 52 6.17 3.43 6.41
C ILE A 52 4.97 3.01 7.23
N GLU A 53 4.43 1.82 6.93
CA GLU A 53 3.27 1.24 7.63
C GLU A 53 3.75 0.19 8.64
N ASP A 54 4.26 0.66 9.79
CA ASP A 54 4.86 -0.14 10.85
C ASP A 54 3.92 -0.41 12.05
N THR A 55 2.60 -0.37 11.84
CA THR A 55 1.60 -0.63 12.91
C THR A 55 1.52 -2.09 13.34
N ASP A 56 2.06 -3.03 12.58
CA ASP A 56 2.20 -4.43 12.96
C ASP A 56 3.58 -4.69 13.59
N GLN A 57 3.68 -4.38 14.88
CA GLN A 57 4.93 -4.51 15.64
C GLN A 57 5.43 -5.97 15.77
N LYS A 58 4.56 -6.97 15.58
CA LYS A 58 4.95 -8.39 15.66
C LYS A 58 5.74 -8.87 14.44
N ARG A 59 5.54 -8.22 13.30
CA ARG A 59 6.23 -8.55 12.04
C ARG A 59 7.32 -7.54 11.67
N PHE A 60 7.59 -6.59 12.55
CA PHE A 60 8.67 -5.62 12.34
C PHE A 60 10.03 -6.32 12.25
N VAL A 61 10.84 -5.90 11.29
CA VAL A 61 12.22 -6.35 11.09
C VAL A 61 13.15 -5.14 11.22
N GLU A 62 14.14 -5.25 12.10
CA GLU A 62 15.14 -4.20 12.31
C GLU A 62 15.90 -3.90 11.00
N GLY A 63 16.18 -2.62 10.74
CA GLY A 63 16.83 -2.17 9.50
C GLY A 63 15.93 -2.13 8.25
N ALA A 64 14.67 -2.60 8.32
CA ALA A 64 13.80 -2.65 7.15
C ALA A 64 13.34 -1.26 6.68
N VAL A 65 13.29 -0.26 7.57
CA VAL A 65 12.96 1.13 7.20
C VAL A 65 14.12 1.72 6.39
N GLU A 66 15.34 1.62 6.89
CA GLU A 66 16.57 2.06 6.25
C GLU A 66 16.76 1.36 4.90
N ASN A 67 16.55 0.05 4.87
CA ASN A 67 16.60 -0.74 3.63
C ASN A 67 15.57 -0.24 2.60
N THR A 68 14.37 0.13 3.02
CA THR A 68 13.34 0.67 2.12
C THR A 68 13.75 2.02 1.53
N ILE A 69 14.31 2.92 2.34
CA ILE A 69 14.81 4.22 1.87
C ILE A 69 15.96 4.03 0.88
N ALA A 70 16.96 3.22 1.25
CA ALA A 70 18.11 2.90 0.41
C ALA A 70 17.69 2.23 -0.91
N PHE A 71 16.74 1.30 -0.86
CA PHE A 71 16.16 0.64 -2.01
C PHE A 71 15.59 1.65 -3.03
N LEU A 72 14.75 2.60 -2.61
CA LEU A 72 14.19 3.59 -3.51
C LEU A 72 15.25 4.53 -4.10
N GLN A 73 16.24 4.92 -3.29
CA GLN A 73 17.38 5.72 -3.77
C GLN A 73 18.21 4.95 -4.79
N ASN A 74 18.47 3.67 -4.54
CA ASN A 74 19.25 2.80 -5.41
C ASN A 74 18.63 2.61 -6.80
N PHE A 75 17.30 2.62 -6.89
CA PHE A 75 16.55 2.49 -8.14
C PHE A 75 16.20 3.83 -8.80
N ASP A 76 16.75 4.96 -8.32
CA ASP A 76 16.48 6.31 -8.82
C ASP A 76 14.98 6.70 -8.81
N ILE A 77 14.18 6.03 -7.98
CA ILE A 77 12.75 6.32 -7.76
C ILE A 77 12.52 7.01 -6.40
N THR A 78 13.39 7.98 -6.08
CA THR A 78 13.37 8.69 -4.80
C THR A 78 12.09 9.49 -4.62
N PRO A 79 11.38 9.31 -3.47
CA PRO A 79 10.17 10.08 -3.16
C PRO A 79 10.48 11.57 -2.99
N GLN A 80 9.53 12.45 -3.31
CA GLN A 80 9.63 13.87 -3.01
C GLN A 80 9.31 14.18 -1.54
N GLU A 81 8.46 13.40 -0.91
CA GLU A 81 8.12 13.50 0.51
C GLU A 81 8.21 12.12 1.17
N GLY A 82 8.57 12.09 2.45
CA GLY A 82 8.66 10.84 3.21
C GLY A 82 9.86 10.77 4.15
N PRO A 83 10.09 9.62 4.80
CA PRO A 83 11.29 9.40 5.59
C PRO A 83 12.54 9.35 4.70
N ARG A 84 13.64 9.94 5.20
CA ARG A 84 14.95 10.03 4.54
C ARG A 84 16.08 9.92 5.52
N PHE A 85 17.30 9.66 5.06
CA PHE A 85 18.47 9.71 5.92
C PHE A 85 18.79 11.16 6.32
N GLN A 86 19.04 11.38 7.61
CA GLN A 86 19.29 12.71 8.19
C GLN A 86 20.47 13.46 7.54
N LYS A 87 21.53 12.75 7.14
CA LYS A 87 22.71 13.33 6.50
C LYS A 87 22.39 14.21 5.29
N ASP A 88 21.24 13.95 4.63
CA ASP A 88 20.83 14.65 3.42
C ASP A 88 19.87 15.83 3.74
N PHE A 89 19.31 15.91 4.97
CA PHE A 89 18.23 16.83 5.34
C PHE A 89 18.31 17.27 6.81
N VAL A 90 19.26 18.12 7.14
CA VAL A 90 19.62 18.51 8.51
C VAL A 90 18.51 19.29 9.26
N ASN A 91 17.65 20.01 8.53
CA ASN A 91 16.60 20.86 9.10
C ASN A 91 15.22 20.21 9.11
N ASP A 92 15.09 18.95 8.69
CA ASP A 92 13.83 18.24 8.68
C ASP A 92 13.49 17.68 10.07
N LEU A 93 12.21 17.37 10.30
CA LEU A 93 11.72 16.79 11.55
C LEU A 93 12.37 15.42 11.78
N LEU A 94 13.05 15.25 12.92
CA LEU A 94 13.63 13.96 13.30
C LEU A 94 12.53 12.93 13.58
N SER A 95 12.77 11.68 13.15
CA SER A 95 11.96 10.55 13.61
C SER A 95 12.21 10.31 15.09
N GLU A 96 11.13 10.14 15.85
CA GLU A 96 11.22 9.81 17.29
C GLU A 96 11.61 8.32 17.48
N LYS A 97 11.31 7.48 16.51
CA LYS A 97 11.47 6.02 16.63
C LYS A 97 12.71 5.48 15.91
N TYR A 98 13.14 6.11 14.81
CA TYR A 98 14.21 5.61 13.95
C TYR A 98 15.39 6.58 13.93
N PRO A 99 16.44 6.36 14.75
CA PRO A 99 17.61 7.23 14.79
C PRO A 99 18.27 7.39 13.41
N GLY A 100 18.63 8.63 13.07
CA GLY A 100 19.23 8.93 11.76
C GLY A 100 18.25 9.07 10.59
N ILE A 101 16.94 8.95 10.87
CA ILE A 101 15.88 9.20 9.91
C ILE A 101 15.20 10.54 10.20
N VAL A 102 14.83 11.27 9.15
CA VAL A 102 14.05 12.52 9.21
C VAL A 102 12.82 12.40 8.32
N HIS A 103 11.81 13.22 8.59
CA HIS A 103 10.59 13.33 7.79
C HIS A 103 10.68 14.55 6.88
N HIS A 104 10.96 14.33 5.60
CA HIS A 104 10.99 15.38 4.59
C HIS A 104 9.61 15.61 3.98
N GLY A 105 9.08 16.84 4.06
CA GLY A 105 7.84 17.24 3.42
C GLY A 105 6.80 17.84 4.38
N LYS A 106 5.65 18.26 3.82
CA LYS A 106 4.64 19.09 4.51
C LYS A 106 3.76 18.32 5.51
N PHE A 107 3.66 17.02 5.38
CA PHE A 107 2.68 16.22 6.11
C PHE A 107 3.33 15.21 7.07
N ALA A 108 4.52 15.57 7.58
CA ALA A 108 5.21 14.79 8.61
C ALA A 108 4.31 14.55 9.86
N PRO A 109 4.50 13.44 10.56
CA PRO A 109 5.39 12.30 10.28
C PRO A 109 4.86 11.41 9.14
N TYR A 110 5.79 10.65 8.50
CA TYR A 110 5.47 9.69 7.43
C TYR A 110 5.65 8.23 7.88
N ILE A 111 5.79 8.00 9.18
CA ILE A 111 5.90 6.69 9.82
C ILE A 111 4.68 6.52 10.72
N GLN A 112 3.93 5.44 10.52
CA GLN A 112 2.61 5.28 11.15
C GLN A 112 2.67 5.20 12.68
N SER A 113 3.67 4.53 13.24
CA SER A 113 3.80 4.43 14.69
C SER A 113 4.03 5.78 15.39
N GLU A 114 4.40 6.82 14.67
CA GLU A 114 4.55 8.19 15.16
C GLU A 114 3.27 9.04 14.99
N CYS A 115 2.20 8.44 14.46
CA CYS A 115 0.92 9.12 14.18
C CYS A 115 -0.25 8.58 15.02
N LEU A 116 0.00 7.84 16.10
CA LEU A 116 -1.02 7.09 16.85
C LEU A 116 -2.18 7.97 17.34
N ASN A 117 -1.91 9.20 17.74
CA ASN A 117 -2.93 10.15 18.18
C ASN A 117 -3.95 10.45 17.08
N SER A 118 -3.51 10.64 15.85
CA SER A 118 -4.42 10.93 14.72
C SER A 118 -5.39 9.78 14.45
N TYR A 119 -4.94 8.53 14.60
CA TYR A 119 -5.79 7.36 14.42
C TYR A 119 -6.79 7.22 15.57
N ARG A 120 -6.33 7.46 16.80
CA ARG A 120 -7.19 7.45 17.98
C ARG A 120 -8.29 8.50 17.87
N GLU A 121 -7.95 9.72 17.50
CA GLU A 121 -8.91 10.80 17.29
C GLU A 121 -9.97 10.43 16.24
N ALA A 122 -9.55 9.89 15.09
CA ALA A 122 -10.46 9.44 14.04
C ALA A 122 -11.39 8.32 14.52
N ALA A 123 -10.85 7.32 15.26
CA ALA A 123 -11.65 6.24 15.82
C ALA A 123 -12.66 6.72 16.86
N LEU A 124 -12.25 7.61 17.79
CA LEU A 124 -13.13 8.17 18.81
C LEU A 124 -14.21 9.06 18.19
N ARG A 125 -13.89 9.83 17.16
CA ARG A 125 -14.90 10.59 16.39
C ARG A 125 -15.97 9.68 15.81
N LEU A 126 -15.58 8.54 15.23
CA LEU A 126 -16.54 7.56 14.72
C LEU A 126 -17.41 6.97 15.83
N VAL A 127 -16.87 6.75 17.04
CA VAL A 127 -17.65 6.31 18.21
C VAL A 127 -18.65 7.40 18.62
N GLN A 128 -18.24 8.66 18.74
CA GLN A 128 -19.10 9.79 19.08
C GLN A 128 -20.25 9.98 18.08
N GLU A 129 -19.99 9.69 16.80
CA GLU A 129 -21.00 9.77 15.72
C GLU A 129 -21.81 8.47 15.58
N ASN A 130 -21.72 7.51 16.52
CA ASN A 130 -22.39 6.19 16.48
C ASN A 130 -22.08 5.36 15.21
N LYS A 131 -20.92 5.60 14.58
CA LYS A 131 -20.43 4.87 13.40
C LYS A 131 -19.43 3.78 13.76
N ALA A 132 -18.99 3.76 15.01
CA ALA A 132 -18.13 2.74 15.60
C ALA A 132 -18.53 2.53 17.07
N TYR A 133 -18.06 1.45 17.69
CA TYR A 133 -18.36 1.12 19.07
C TYR A 133 -17.25 0.32 19.74
N TYR A 134 -17.21 0.36 21.08
CA TYR A 134 -16.29 -0.44 21.87
C TYR A 134 -16.73 -1.90 21.90
N CYS A 135 -15.79 -2.81 21.72
CA CYS A 135 -16.02 -4.25 21.79
C CYS A 135 -15.05 -4.86 22.82
N PHE A 136 -15.62 -5.50 23.84
CA PHE A 136 -14.92 -6.15 24.96
C PHE A 136 -14.85 -7.68 24.81
N CYS A 137 -15.20 -8.22 23.65
CA CYS A 137 -15.16 -9.66 23.42
C CYS A 137 -13.73 -10.18 23.41
N SER A 138 -13.48 -11.25 24.19
CA SER A 138 -12.19 -11.93 24.17
C SER A 138 -11.94 -12.69 22.85
N ALA A 139 -10.69 -13.00 22.57
CA ALA A 139 -10.31 -13.80 21.40
C ALA A 139 -10.93 -15.20 21.45
N GLU A 140 -10.97 -15.82 22.64
CA GLU A 140 -11.56 -17.15 22.88
C GLU A 140 -13.05 -17.17 22.53
N ARG A 141 -13.79 -16.15 23.01
CA ARG A 141 -15.22 -16.02 22.67
C ARG A 141 -15.45 -15.92 21.17
N LEU A 142 -14.64 -15.08 20.48
CA LEU A 142 -14.77 -14.91 19.04
C LEU A 142 -14.41 -16.19 18.27
N THR A 143 -13.44 -16.95 18.74
CA THR A 143 -13.08 -18.25 18.16
C THR A 143 -14.25 -19.23 18.31
N LEU A 144 -14.84 -19.35 19.50
CA LEU A 144 -16.01 -20.22 19.72
C LEU A 144 -17.19 -19.83 18.82
N LEU A 145 -17.50 -18.54 18.70
CA LEU A 145 -18.54 -18.04 17.81
C LEU A 145 -18.29 -18.45 16.35
N HIS A 146 -17.06 -18.30 15.85
CA HIS A 146 -16.71 -18.68 14.49
C HIS A 146 -16.79 -20.18 14.26
N ASP A 147 -16.38 -20.99 15.26
CA ASP A 147 -16.45 -22.45 15.18
C ASP A 147 -17.92 -22.94 15.13
N GLU A 148 -18.80 -22.36 15.92
CA GLU A 148 -20.23 -22.64 15.89
C GLU A 148 -20.85 -22.29 14.53
N GLN A 149 -20.58 -21.09 14.02
CA GLN A 149 -21.07 -20.66 12.71
C GLN A 149 -20.54 -21.56 11.59
N SER A 150 -19.29 -21.99 11.67
CA SER A 150 -18.67 -22.90 10.69
C SER A 150 -19.32 -24.30 10.72
N LYS A 151 -19.64 -24.84 11.90
CA LYS A 151 -20.39 -26.12 12.06
C LYS A 151 -21.76 -26.03 11.43
N GLU A 152 -22.43 -24.86 11.52
CA GLU A 152 -23.73 -24.59 10.90
C GLU A 152 -23.60 -24.21 9.41
N LYS A 153 -22.41 -24.29 8.82
CA LYS A 153 -22.11 -23.90 7.42
C LYS A 153 -22.47 -22.44 7.10
N ARG A 154 -22.46 -21.57 8.12
CA ARG A 154 -22.60 -20.12 7.98
C ARG A 154 -21.20 -19.49 7.86
N ALA A 155 -21.08 -18.43 7.06
CA ALA A 155 -19.84 -17.65 7.02
C ALA A 155 -19.55 -17.02 8.40
N PRO A 156 -18.34 -17.17 8.96
CA PRO A 156 -17.97 -16.54 10.22
C PRO A 156 -18.20 -15.04 10.20
N LYS A 157 -18.95 -14.53 11.19
CA LYS A 157 -19.30 -13.13 11.31
C LYS A 157 -19.45 -12.74 12.79
N TYR A 158 -19.02 -11.54 13.16
CA TYR A 158 -19.23 -11.02 14.50
C TYR A 158 -20.72 -10.79 14.77
N ASP A 159 -21.20 -11.26 15.92
CA ASP A 159 -22.61 -11.20 16.30
C ASP A 159 -23.09 -9.85 16.86
N ARG A 160 -22.20 -8.85 16.86
CA ARG A 160 -22.48 -7.48 17.31
C ARG A 160 -22.88 -7.36 18.78
N LEU A 161 -22.50 -8.33 19.63
CA LEU A 161 -22.87 -8.37 21.06
C LEU A 161 -22.63 -7.02 21.77
N CYS A 162 -21.50 -6.36 21.49
CA CYS A 162 -21.15 -5.10 22.15
C CYS A 162 -21.72 -3.85 21.46
N LYS A 163 -22.43 -3.97 20.34
CA LYS A 163 -22.90 -2.80 19.56
C LYS A 163 -23.90 -1.93 20.34
N ASN A 164 -24.68 -2.54 21.22
CA ASN A 164 -25.76 -1.87 21.94
C ASN A 164 -25.45 -1.63 23.42
N LEU A 165 -24.21 -1.73 23.85
CA LEU A 165 -23.80 -1.38 25.21
C LEU A 165 -24.10 0.09 25.48
N SER A 166 -24.69 0.40 26.65
CA SER A 166 -24.93 1.75 27.09
C SER A 166 -23.61 2.46 27.47
N ALA A 167 -23.63 3.78 27.51
CA ALA A 167 -22.46 4.55 27.93
C ALA A 167 -22.01 4.21 29.35
N ASN A 168 -22.95 3.87 30.26
CA ASN A 168 -22.63 3.48 31.64
C ASN A 168 -21.93 2.12 31.68
N GLU A 169 -22.41 1.12 30.93
CA GLU A 169 -21.77 -0.21 30.85
C GLU A 169 -20.37 -0.11 30.23
N ILE A 170 -20.19 0.72 29.21
CA ILE A 170 -18.87 0.97 28.59
C ILE A 170 -17.93 1.57 29.62
N LYS A 171 -18.40 2.60 30.34
CA LYS A 171 -17.60 3.29 31.36
C LYS A 171 -17.20 2.36 32.50
N GLU A 172 -18.15 1.59 33.04
CA GLU A 172 -17.91 0.61 34.11
C GLU A 172 -16.83 -0.42 33.70
N ARG A 173 -16.95 -0.99 32.49
CA ARG A 173 -15.97 -1.95 31.97
C ARG A 173 -14.59 -1.34 31.79
N GLN A 174 -14.50 -0.07 31.30
CA GLN A 174 -13.25 0.64 31.18
C GLN A 174 -12.60 0.96 32.54
N GLU A 175 -13.42 1.37 33.53
CA GLU A 175 -12.96 1.61 34.90
C GLU A 175 -12.48 0.32 35.59
N ASN A 176 -13.08 -0.81 35.25
CA ASN A 176 -12.65 -2.15 35.69
C ASN A 176 -11.39 -2.66 34.94
N GLY A 177 -10.84 -1.87 34.00
CA GLY A 177 -9.63 -2.22 33.26
C GLY A 177 -9.85 -3.29 32.19
N GLU A 178 -11.10 -3.55 31.76
CA GLU A 178 -11.35 -4.50 30.67
C GLU A 178 -10.74 -4.02 29.35
N SER A 179 -10.05 -4.93 28.68
CA SER A 179 -9.44 -4.65 27.38
C SER A 179 -10.52 -4.47 26.31
N ALA A 180 -10.46 -3.40 25.54
CA ALA A 180 -11.42 -3.11 24.49
C ALA A 180 -10.74 -2.80 23.15
N VAL A 181 -11.39 -3.16 22.05
CA VAL A 181 -11.11 -2.68 20.71
C VAL A 181 -12.22 -1.77 20.23
N ILE A 182 -11.97 -0.96 19.21
CA ILE A 182 -13.03 -0.20 18.52
C ILE A 182 -13.33 -0.88 17.19
N ARG A 183 -14.61 -1.20 16.98
CA ARG A 183 -15.12 -1.75 15.71
C ARG A 183 -15.89 -0.69 14.93
N PHE A 184 -15.68 -0.66 13.63
CA PHE A 184 -16.53 0.08 12.71
C PHE A 184 -17.87 -0.65 12.56
N ALA A 185 -18.98 0.10 12.70
CA ALA A 185 -20.33 -0.42 12.56
C ALA A 185 -20.77 -0.30 11.09
N ILE A 186 -20.90 -1.41 10.41
CA ILE A 186 -21.46 -1.41 9.06
C ILE A 186 -22.95 -1.07 9.15
N PRO A 187 -23.45 -0.05 8.40
CA PRO A 187 -24.85 0.33 8.45
C PRO A 187 -25.77 -0.81 8.00
N ASP A 188 -26.79 -1.14 8.79
CA ASP A 188 -27.71 -2.24 8.51
C ASP A 188 -28.54 -2.05 7.22
N THR A 189 -28.77 -0.79 6.84
CA THR A 189 -29.53 -0.42 5.64
C THR A 189 -28.64 -0.28 4.40
N ARG A 190 -27.33 -0.53 4.53
CA ARG A 190 -26.41 -0.41 3.40
C ARG A 190 -26.59 -1.55 2.42
N GLY A 191 -27.02 -1.23 1.20
CA GLY A 191 -27.09 -2.16 0.09
C GLY A 191 -25.75 -2.32 -0.65
N ALA A 192 -25.80 -2.37 -1.97
CA ALA A 192 -24.61 -2.48 -2.79
C ALA A 192 -23.66 -1.28 -2.64
N ILE A 193 -22.36 -1.56 -2.53
CA ILE A 193 -21.28 -0.58 -2.51
C ILE A 193 -20.64 -0.58 -3.88
N LYS A 194 -20.78 0.54 -4.60
CA LYS A 194 -20.18 0.72 -5.92
C LYS A 194 -18.82 1.39 -5.79
N ALA A 195 -17.84 0.85 -6.50
CA ALA A 195 -16.49 1.40 -6.60
C ALA A 195 -16.11 1.59 -8.07
N GLN A 196 -15.44 2.68 -8.38
CA GLN A 196 -14.81 2.90 -9.67
C GLN A 196 -13.31 2.69 -9.51
N ASP A 197 -12.81 1.55 -10.01
CA ASP A 197 -11.38 1.25 -10.03
C ASP A 197 -10.75 1.73 -11.34
N LEU A 198 -9.57 2.37 -11.26
CA LEU A 198 -8.89 2.93 -12.43
C LEU A 198 -8.47 1.85 -13.46
N ILE A 199 -8.27 0.62 -13.00
CA ILE A 199 -7.80 -0.49 -13.85
C ILE A 199 -8.95 -1.45 -14.15
N HIS A 200 -9.70 -1.86 -13.13
CA HIS A 200 -10.76 -2.87 -13.28
C HIS A 200 -12.11 -2.30 -13.72
N GLY A 201 -12.32 -0.99 -13.63
CA GLY A 201 -13.59 -0.34 -13.94
C GLY A 201 -14.58 -0.38 -12.77
N GLU A 202 -15.89 -0.40 -13.05
CA GLU A 202 -16.91 -0.48 -12.02
C GLU A 202 -16.91 -1.86 -11.34
N ILE A 203 -16.90 -1.86 -10.01
CA ILE A 203 -16.96 -3.05 -9.16
C ILE A 203 -18.08 -2.85 -8.15
N ILE A 204 -18.89 -3.88 -7.95
CA ILE A 204 -20.02 -3.84 -7.03
C ILE A 204 -19.79 -4.87 -5.92
N PHE A 205 -19.84 -4.42 -4.67
CA PHE A 205 -19.75 -5.27 -3.48
C PHE A 205 -21.10 -5.28 -2.74
N GLN A 206 -21.44 -6.41 -2.13
CA GLN A 206 -22.62 -6.53 -1.31
C GLN A 206 -22.27 -6.26 0.15
N ALA A 207 -22.88 -5.25 0.78
CA ALA A 207 -22.51 -4.83 2.14
C ALA A 207 -22.84 -5.92 3.17
N GLU A 208 -23.84 -6.76 2.93
CA GLU A 208 -24.18 -7.90 3.79
C GLU A 208 -23.08 -8.96 3.89
N THR A 209 -22.14 -8.99 2.96
CA THR A 209 -20.96 -9.89 3.03
C THR A 209 -19.87 -9.36 3.95
N LEU A 210 -19.97 -8.11 4.37
CA LEU A 210 -19.01 -7.49 5.25
C LEU A 210 -19.35 -7.75 6.71
N ASP A 211 -18.33 -7.73 7.56
CA ASP A 211 -18.43 -7.82 9.01
C ASP A 211 -17.99 -6.52 9.69
N ASP A 212 -18.54 -6.22 10.87
CA ASP A 212 -18.06 -5.10 11.69
C ASP A 212 -16.61 -5.36 12.07
N PHE A 213 -15.71 -4.60 11.48
CA PHE A 213 -14.28 -4.86 11.57
C PHE A 213 -13.57 -3.94 12.57
N ILE A 214 -12.52 -4.45 13.18
CA ILE A 214 -11.70 -3.68 14.13
C ILE A 214 -10.98 -2.56 13.38
N ILE A 215 -11.06 -1.33 13.90
CA ILE A 215 -10.33 -0.17 13.39
C ILE A 215 -9.23 0.27 14.34
N LEU A 216 -9.41 0.12 15.67
CA LEU A 216 -8.39 0.39 16.68
C LEU A 216 -8.26 -0.83 17.60
N LYS A 217 -7.04 -1.31 17.79
CA LYS A 217 -6.71 -2.45 18.64
C LYS A 217 -6.64 -2.03 20.11
N SER A 218 -6.68 -3.00 21.02
CA SER A 218 -6.59 -2.78 22.47
C SER A 218 -5.22 -2.24 22.93
N ASP A 219 -4.17 -2.44 22.13
CA ASP A 219 -2.84 -1.88 22.37
C ASP A 219 -2.72 -0.40 21.92
N GLY A 220 -3.80 0.19 21.42
CA GLY A 220 -3.84 1.57 20.91
C GLY A 220 -3.37 1.73 19.45
N TYR A 221 -2.87 0.68 18.82
CA TYR A 221 -2.50 0.73 17.41
C TYR A 221 -3.72 0.57 16.49
N PRO A 222 -3.79 1.32 15.40
CA PRO A 222 -4.85 1.13 14.40
C PRO A 222 -4.66 -0.19 13.66
N THR A 223 -5.74 -0.68 13.06
CA THR A 223 -5.61 -1.66 11.99
C THR A 223 -5.24 -0.95 10.68
N TYR A 224 -4.73 -1.72 9.71
CA TYR A 224 -4.45 -1.22 8.36
C TYR A 224 -5.63 -0.41 7.78
N HIS A 225 -6.86 -0.87 8.00
CA HIS A 225 -8.06 -0.24 7.43
C HIS A 225 -8.23 1.22 7.86
N LEU A 226 -7.96 1.55 9.13
CA LEU A 226 -8.06 2.92 9.61
C LEU A 226 -6.80 3.72 9.29
N ALA A 227 -5.62 3.15 9.57
CA ALA A 227 -4.35 3.84 9.47
C ALA A 227 -4.13 4.45 8.08
N HIS A 228 -4.28 3.62 7.04
CA HIS A 228 -4.02 4.06 5.68
C HIS A 228 -5.00 5.15 5.20
N ILE A 229 -6.26 5.12 5.64
CA ILE A 229 -7.25 6.14 5.26
C ILE A 229 -6.97 7.48 5.93
N VAL A 230 -6.66 7.45 7.22
CA VAL A 230 -6.29 8.67 7.98
C VAL A 230 -5.05 9.31 7.35
N ASP A 231 -4.04 8.52 7.03
CA ASP A 231 -2.82 9.02 6.42
C ASP A 231 -3.04 9.51 4.99
N ASP A 232 -3.76 8.76 4.16
CA ASP A 232 -4.07 9.17 2.79
C ASP A 232 -4.83 10.52 2.80
N HIS A 233 -5.77 10.69 3.73
CA HIS A 233 -6.46 11.98 3.91
C HIS A 233 -5.51 13.08 4.40
N ARG A 234 -4.69 12.82 5.43
CA ARG A 234 -3.74 13.78 6.01
C ARG A 234 -2.68 14.21 4.99
N MET A 235 -2.14 13.26 4.23
CA MET A 235 -1.11 13.49 3.20
C MET A 235 -1.69 13.98 1.88
N LYS A 236 -3.02 14.17 1.79
CA LYS A 236 -3.72 14.62 0.57
C LYS A 236 -3.45 13.71 -0.62
N ILE A 237 -3.43 12.41 -0.41
CA ILE A 237 -3.27 11.43 -1.48
C ILE A 237 -4.45 11.52 -2.43
N SER A 238 -4.16 11.70 -3.71
CA SER A 238 -5.16 11.80 -4.78
C SER A 238 -5.38 10.47 -5.49
N HIS A 239 -4.33 9.64 -5.58
CA HIS A 239 -4.36 8.36 -6.27
C HIS A 239 -3.70 7.28 -5.41
N VAL A 240 -4.41 6.17 -5.24
CA VAL A 240 -3.98 4.99 -4.49
C VAL A 240 -3.75 3.86 -5.48
N LEU A 241 -2.49 3.60 -5.84
CA LEU A 241 -2.13 2.42 -6.62
C LEU A 241 -1.61 1.34 -5.66
N ARG A 242 -2.18 0.15 -5.73
CA ARG A 242 -1.79 -0.97 -4.85
C ARG A 242 -2.09 -2.32 -5.48
N ALA A 243 -1.54 -3.38 -4.93
CA ALA A 243 -1.74 -4.73 -5.45
C ALA A 243 -3.21 -5.19 -5.34
N VAL A 244 -3.67 -6.00 -6.30
CA VAL A 244 -5.06 -6.49 -6.40
C VAL A 244 -5.50 -7.30 -5.18
N GLU A 245 -4.60 -7.81 -4.38
CA GLU A 245 -4.89 -8.51 -3.12
C GLU A 245 -5.65 -7.63 -2.11
N TRP A 246 -5.55 -6.32 -2.25
CA TRP A 246 -6.27 -5.35 -1.43
C TRP A 246 -7.68 -5.02 -1.93
N LEU A 247 -8.07 -5.54 -3.11
CA LEU A 247 -9.39 -5.32 -3.69
C LEU A 247 -10.54 -5.74 -2.74
N PRO A 248 -10.48 -6.89 -2.02
CA PRO A 248 -11.52 -7.27 -1.05
C PRO A 248 -11.67 -6.29 0.13
N SER A 249 -10.66 -5.47 0.41
CA SER A 249 -10.71 -4.44 1.46
C SER A 249 -11.35 -3.13 1.00
N LEU A 250 -11.49 -2.92 -0.31
CA LEU A 250 -12.01 -1.67 -0.88
C LEU A 250 -13.37 -1.25 -0.33
N PRO A 251 -14.37 -2.13 -0.18
CA PRO A 251 -15.67 -1.72 0.35
C PRO A 251 -15.58 -1.22 1.81
N LYS A 252 -14.71 -1.79 2.64
CA LYS A 252 -14.45 -1.31 4.01
C LYS A 252 -13.88 0.12 3.99
N HIS A 253 -12.96 0.38 3.05
CA HIS A 253 -12.33 1.68 2.91
C HIS A 253 -13.33 2.74 2.44
N ILE A 254 -14.18 2.42 1.46
CA ILE A 254 -15.25 3.32 0.99
C ILE A 254 -16.16 3.71 2.16
N LEU A 255 -16.61 2.73 2.95
CA LEU A 255 -17.47 2.97 4.11
C LEU A 255 -16.80 3.87 5.16
N LEU A 256 -15.49 3.69 5.40
CA LEU A 256 -14.74 4.55 6.32
C LEU A 256 -14.59 5.98 5.79
N TYR A 257 -14.28 6.17 4.50
CA TYR A 257 -14.25 7.51 3.88
C TYR A 257 -15.61 8.22 3.97
N GLU A 258 -16.70 7.50 3.66
CA GLU A 258 -18.07 8.01 3.79
C GLU A 258 -18.38 8.40 5.23
N ALA A 259 -18.04 7.52 6.20
CA ALA A 259 -18.29 7.74 7.61
C ALA A 259 -17.53 8.95 8.17
N LEU A 260 -16.29 9.14 7.75
CA LEU A 260 -15.46 10.27 8.15
C LEU A 260 -15.79 11.57 7.37
N GLY A 261 -16.63 11.49 6.34
CA GLY A 261 -16.98 12.64 5.48
C GLY A 261 -15.79 13.12 4.66
N TRP A 262 -14.84 12.24 4.33
CA TRP A 262 -13.65 12.55 3.55
C TRP A 262 -13.82 12.18 2.08
N PRO A 263 -13.21 12.94 1.16
CA PRO A 263 -13.23 12.59 -0.25
C PRO A 263 -12.46 11.28 -0.49
N LEU A 264 -13.06 10.37 -1.24
CA LEU A 264 -12.41 9.14 -1.67
C LEU A 264 -11.35 9.47 -2.75
N PRO A 265 -10.09 9.03 -2.61
CA PRO A 265 -9.10 9.16 -3.67
C PRO A 265 -9.45 8.27 -4.86
N HIS A 266 -8.84 8.53 -6.01
CA HIS A 266 -8.88 7.59 -7.13
C HIS A 266 -8.11 6.33 -6.78
N ILE A 267 -8.70 5.15 -7.00
CA ILE A 267 -8.09 3.88 -6.59
C ILE A 267 -7.87 2.99 -7.80
N GLY A 268 -6.69 2.42 -7.92
CA GLY A 268 -6.32 1.45 -8.95
C GLY A 268 -5.64 0.22 -8.34
N HIS A 269 -6.19 -0.96 -8.63
CA HIS A 269 -5.61 -2.23 -8.18
C HIS A 269 -4.76 -2.85 -9.28
N LEU A 270 -3.45 -2.88 -9.06
CA LEU A 270 -2.47 -3.45 -9.98
C LEU A 270 -2.65 -4.97 -10.08
N PRO A 271 -2.61 -5.56 -11.29
CA PRO A 271 -2.81 -6.99 -11.47
C PRO A 271 -1.73 -7.81 -10.74
N ALA A 272 -2.03 -9.06 -10.40
CA ALA A 272 -1.04 -9.95 -9.80
C ALA A 272 0.15 -10.19 -10.72
N ILE A 273 1.34 -10.37 -10.15
CA ILE A 273 2.46 -10.98 -10.86
C ILE A 273 2.32 -12.48 -10.67
N LEU A 274 2.31 -13.21 -11.79
CA LEU A 274 2.15 -14.66 -11.82
C LEU A 274 3.51 -15.34 -11.96
N GLY A 275 3.64 -16.52 -11.39
CA GLY A 275 4.80 -17.39 -11.62
C GLY A 275 4.88 -17.87 -13.06
N SER A 276 5.90 -18.64 -13.37
CA SER A 276 6.16 -19.17 -14.74
C SER A 276 5.03 -20.06 -15.29
N ASP A 277 4.18 -20.62 -14.40
CA ASP A 277 3.00 -21.40 -14.80
C ASP A 277 1.85 -20.52 -15.33
N GLY A 278 1.94 -19.20 -15.18
CA GLY A 278 0.93 -18.24 -15.60
C GLY A 278 -0.41 -18.33 -14.83
N LYS A 279 -0.47 -19.10 -13.76
CA LYS A 279 -1.72 -19.37 -13.02
C LYS A 279 -1.66 -18.92 -11.57
N LYS A 280 -0.56 -19.23 -10.88
CA LYS A 280 -0.39 -18.90 -9.46
C LYS A 280 0.36 -17.59 -9.30
N LYS A 281 0.05 -16.86 -8.23
CA LYS A 281 0.80 -15.68 -7.86
C LYS A 281 2.27 -16.05 -7.61
N LEU A 282 3.18 -15.22 -8.13
CA LEU A 282 4.61 -15.31 -7.88
C LEU A 282 4.89 -15.31 -6.38
N SER A 283 5.64 -16.28 -5.91
CA SER A 283 5.91 -16.51 -4.49
C SER A 283 7.32 -17.03 -4.29
N LYS A 284 7.79 -17.09 -3.04
CA LYS A 284 9.09 -17.69 -2.68
C LYS A 284 9.26 -19.15 -3.14
N ARG A 285 8.17 -19.84 -3.49
CA ARG A 285 8.22 -21.21 -4.05
C ARG A 285 8.70 -21.24 -5.51
N ASP A 286 8.60 -20.10 -6.19
CA ASP A 286 9.06 -19.92 -7.59
C ASP A 286 10.54 -19.52 -7.65
N GLY A 287 11.24 -19.49 -6.51
CA GLY A 287 12.62 -19.02 -6.31
C GLY A 287 12.67 -17.76 -5.44
N ASP A 288 13.85 -17.22 -5.24
CA ASP A 288 13.99 -15.95 -4.55
C ASP A 288 13.50 -14.84 -5.47
N VAL A 289 12.53 -14.07 -4.98
CA VAL A 289 11.88 -12.95 -5.68
C VAL A 289 12.23 -11.61 -5.05
N SER A 290 13.22 -11.59 -4.14
CA SER A 290 13.75 -10.36 -3.58
C SER A 290 14.55 -9.59 -4.61
N VAL A 291 14.52 -8.28 -4.51
CA VAL A 291 15.27 -7.43 -5.43
C VAL A 291 16.77 -7.61 -5.23
N GLU A 292 17.20 -7.78 -4.01
CA GLU A 292 18.59 -8.01 -3.63
C GLU A 292 19.16 -9.32 -4.23
N TYR A 293 18.32 -10.34 -4.36
CA TYR A 293 18.72 -11.57 -5.06
C TYR A 293 19.11 -11.28 -6.51
N PHE A 294 18.29 -10.51 -7.24
CA PHE A 294 18.57 -10.18 -8.63
C PHE A 294 19.81 -9.29 -8.77
N GLU A 295 19.98 -8.29 -7.88
CA GLU A 295 21.18 -7.47 -7.85
C GLU A 295 22.44 -8.33 -7.62
N LYS A 296 22.41 -9.28 -6.65
CA LYS A 296 23.51 -10.22 -6.38
C LYS A 296 23.76 -11.18 -7.54
N ALA A 297 22.72 -11.57 -8.26
CA ALA A 297 22.84 -12.42 -9.44
C ALA A 297 23.38 -11.68 -10.69
N GLY A 298 23.65 -10.37 -10.60
CA GLY A 298 24.26 -9.57 -11.69
C GLY A 298 23.25 -8.88 -12.61
N TYR A 299 21.99 -8.77 -12.21
CA TYR A 299 21.03 -7.98 -12.97
C TYR A 299 21.21 -6.48 -12.67
N LEU A 300 21.29 -5.70 -13.74
CA LEU A 300 21.37 -4.25 -13.68
C LEU A 300 20.03 -3.66 -13.21
N ARG A 301 20.10 -2.59 -12.44
CA ARG A 301 18.89 -1.90 -11.94
C ARG A 301 18.01 -1.37 -13.05
N GLU A 302 18.62 -0.83 -14.09
CA GLU A 302 17.96 -0.32 -15.28
C GLU A 302 17.17 -1.43 -15.97
N ALA A 303 17.74 -2.64 -16.06
CA ALA A 303 17.08 -3.80 -16.62
C ALA A 303 15.90 -4.24 -15.74
N LEU A 304 16.08 -4.25 -14.41
CA LEU A 304 15.02 -4.58 -13.46
C LEU A 304 13.87 -3.57 -13.51
N ILE A 305 14.16 -2.26 -13.53
CA ILE A 305 13.15 -1.20 -13.69
C ILE A 305 12.36 -1.39 -14.97
N ASN A 306 13.04 -1.57 -16.09
CA ASN A 306 12.39 -1.73 -17.39
C ASN A 306 11.54 -2.99 -17.41
N PHE A 307 12.07 -4.13 -16.97
CA PHE A 307 11.35 -5.38 -16.91
C PHE A 307 10.09 -5.27 -16.05
N VAL A 308 10.23 -4.71 -14.86
CA VAL A 308 9.14 -4.52 -13.89
C VAL A 308 8.08 -3.54 -14.42
N ALA A 309 8.49 -2.49 -15.15
CA ALA A 309 7.56 -1.57 -15.80
C ALA A 309 6.65 -2.32 -16.79
N LEU A 310 7.19 -3.29 -17.52
CA LEU A 310 6.43 -4.08 -18.52
C LEU A 310 5.62 -5.24 -17.89
N LEU A 311 5.74 -5.47 -16.59
CA LEU A 311 4.90 -6.45 -15.88
C LEU A 311 3.48 -5.93 -15.64
N GLY A 312 2.68 -5.97 -16.70
CA GLY A 312 1.28 -5.57 -16.68
C GLY A 312 0.98 -4.21 -17.32
N TRP A 313 1.99 -3.53 -17.87
CA TRP A 313 1.83 -2.31 -18.65
C TRP A 313 2.55 -2.45 -20.00
N ASN A 314 2.08 -1.71 -21.00
CA ASN A 314 2.75 -1.58 -22.30
C ASN A 314 2.48 -0.17 -22.87
N PRO A 315 3.36 0.35 -23.76
CA PRO A 315 3.22 1.70 -24.32
C PRO A 315 2.03 1.87 -25.28
N GLY A 316 1.33 0.80 -25.62
CA GLY A 316 0.17 0.79 -26.51
C GLY A 316 0.40 0.11 -27.85
N LYS A 317 -0.69 -0.04 -28.62
CA LYS A 317 -0.69 -0.72 -29.92
C LYS A 317 0.27 -0.03 -30.90
N GLY A 318 1.07 -0.84 -31.60
CA GLY A 318 2.04 -0.36 -32.61
C GLY A 318 3.44 -0.03 -32.07
N SER A 319 3.66 -0.06 -30.76
CA SER A 319 5.01 0.06 -30.19
C SER A 319 5.67 -1.32 -30.13
N THR A 320 6.86 -1.42 -30.72
CA THR A 320 7.75 -2.58 -30.61
C THR A 320 8.93 -2.35 -29.67
N GLN A 321 8.97 -1.16 -29.04
CA GLN A 321 10.02 -0.82 -28.09
C GLN A 321 9.87 -1.64 -26.82
N GLU A 322 10.94 -2.32 -26.41
CA GLU A 322 11.00 -3.10 -25.17
C GLU A 322 12.06 -2.60 -24.20
N ILE A 323 13.02 -1.80 -24.67
CA ILE A 323 14.09 -1.22 -23.85
C ILE A 323 13.83 0.28 -23.68
N PHE A 324 13.68 0.70 -22.43
CA PHE A 324 13.33 2.07 -22.05
C PHE A 324 14.25 2.59 -20.93
N THR A 325 14.74 3.79 -21.04
CA THR A 325 15.27 4.52 -19.90
C THR A 325 14.17 4.88 -18.91
N LEU A 326 14.52 5.19 -17.67
CA LEU A 326 13.54 5.64 -16.67
C LEU A 326 12.81 6.92 -17.12
N THR A 327 13.50 7.83 -17.81
CA THR A 327 12.91 9.05 -18.39
C THR A 327 11.85 8.72 -19.45
N GLU A 328 12.16 7.81 -20.39
CA GLU A 328 11.20 7.37 -21.39
C GLU A 328 10.00 6.65 -20.76
N LEU A 329 10.23 5.88 -19.70
CA LEU A 329 9.13 5.26 -18.95
C LEU A 329 8.22 6.33 -18.34
N VAL A 330 8.74 7.38 -17.71
CA VAL A 330 7.95 8.51 -17.19
C VAL A 330 7.13 9.16 -18.30
N GLU A 331 7.72 9.43 -19.47
CA GLU A 331 7.02 10.07 -20.58
C GLU A 331 5.90 9.21 -21.17
N LYS A 332 6.12 7.89 -21.26
CA LYS A 332 5.21 6.96 -21.95
C LYS A 332 4.18 6.31 -21.04
N PHE A 333 4.43 6.31 -19.71
CA PHE A 333 3.56 5.64 -18.76
C PHE A 333 2.12 6.19 -18.81
N ASP A 334 1.15 5.30 -18.82
CA ASP A 334 -0.27 5.63 -18.88
C ASP A 334 -1.06 4.57 -18.10
N LEU A 335 -1.72 4.96 -17.02
CA LEU A 335 -2.51 4.04 -16.18
C LEU A 335 -3.61 3.33 -16.96
N THR A 336 -4.17 3.98 -17.98
CA THR A 336 -5.23 3.38 -18.81
C THR A 336 -4.74 2.19 -19.65
N LYS A 337 -3.41 2.06 -19.80
CA LYS A 337 -2.75 0.97 -20.50
C LYS A 337 -2.25 -0.15 -19.58
N VAL A 338 -2.55 -0.06 -18.29
CA VAL A 338 -2.29 -1.17 -17.35
C VAL A 338 -3.33 -2.28 -17.61
N ASN A 339 -2.84 -3.50 -17.82
CA ASN A 339 -3.69 -4.65 -18.10
C ASN A 339 -4.48 -5.05 -16.83
N LYS A 340 -5.70 -5.56 -17.02
CA LYS A 340 -6.50 -6.14 -15.92
C LYS A 340 -6.02 -7.53 -15.51
N ALA A 341 -5.48 -8.29 -16.47
CA ALA A 341 -4.99 -9.65 -16.24
C ALA A 341 -3.62 -9.66 -15.58
N GLY A 342 -3.34 -10.72 -14.82
CA GLY A 342 -2.03 -10.94 -14.22
C GLY A 342 -0.91 -11.01 -15.27
N ALA A 343 0.27 -10.52 -14.91
CA ALA A 343 1.47 -10.54 -15.76
C ALA A 343 2.39 -11.69 -15.34
N VAL A 344 2.82 -12.51 -16.28
CA VAL A 344 3.73 -13.62 -16.03
C VAL A 344 5.16 -13.10 -15.84
N PHE A 345 5.82 -13.54 -14.77
CA PHE A 345 7.23 -13.29 -14.52
C PHE A 345 8.07 -14.24 -15.40
N ASP A 346 8.58 -13.71 -16.51
CA ASP A 346 9.42 -14.44 -17.44
C ASP A 346 10.90 -14.12 -17.22
N ILE A 347 11.62 -15.01 -16.55
CA ILE A 347 13.04 -14.84 -16.26
C ILE A 347 13.88 -14.75 -17.54
N LYS A 348 13.51 -15.49 -18.61
CA LYS A 348 14.25 -15.45 -19.88
C LYS A 348 14.15 -14.08 -20.54
N LYS A 349 13.00 -13.43 -20.40
CA LYS A 349 12.83 -12.04 -20.87
C LYS A 349 13.70 -11.07 -20.05
N LEU A 350 13.76 -11.27 -18.74
CA LEU A 350 14.65 -10.46 -17.89
C LEU A 350 16.12 -10.69 -18.24
N ASP A 351 16.55 -11.93 -18.46
CA ASP A 351 17.93 -12.26 -18.91
C ASP A 351 18.27 -11.56 -20.22
N TRP A 352 17.38 -11.63 -21.21
CA TRP A 352 17.54 -10.94 -22.46
C TRP A 352 17.65 -9.42 -22.29
N MET A 353 16.75 -8.82 -21.49
CA MET A 353 16.81 -7.38 -21.22
C MET A 353 18.13 -6.97 -20.55
N ASN A 354 18.55 -7.74 -19.55
CA ASN A 354 19.81 -7.47 -18.87
C ASN A 354 21.01 -7.49 -19.83
N ALA A 355 21.06 -8.49 -20.70
CA ALA A 355 22.08 -8.58 -21.75
C ALA A 355 22.05 -7.37 -22.70
N GLU A 356 20.85 -6.89 -23.09
CA GLU A 356 20.72 -5.70 -23.94
C GLU A 356 21.19 -4.41 -23.26
N TYR A 357 20.97 -4.27 -21.95
CA TYR A 357 21.50 -3.13 -21.19
C TYR A 357 23.03 -3.21 -21.06
N ILE A 358 23.59 -4.37 -20.74
CA ILE A 358 25.04 -4.58 -20.65
C ILE A 358 25.73 -4.23 -21.97
N LYS A 359 25.19 -4.65 -23.11
CA LYS A 359 25.74 -4.33 -24.46
C LYS A 359 25.77 -2.83 -24.77
N ARG A 360 24.88 -2.05 -24.14
CA ARG A 360 24.75 -0.60 -24.37
C ARG A 360 25.61 0.23 -23.41
N MET A 361 26.14 -0.39 -22.35
CA MET A 361 27.01 0.30 -21.40
C MET A 361 28.41 0.50 -21.98
N ASP A 362 28.98 1.64 -21.68
CA ASP A 362 30.43 1.85 -21.85
C ASP A 362 31.20 1.11 -20.73
N THR A 363 32.49 0.89 -20.97
CA THR A 363 33.35 0.12 -20.06
C THR A 363 33.40 0.73 -18.65
N ASP A 364 33.47 2.06 -18.53
CA ASP A 364 33.58 2.75 -17.25
C ASP A 364 32.28 2.63 -16.45
N SER A 365 31.13 2.72 -17.11
CA SER A 365 29.83 2.51 -16.50
C SER A 365 29.64 1.07 -16.02
N LEU A 366 30.16 0.11 -16.77
CA LEU A 366 30.14 -1.30 -16.38
C LEU A 366 30.99 -1.53 -15.12
N PHE A 367 32.20 -1.02 -15.05
CA PHE A 367 33.07 -1.10 -13.87
C PHE A 367 32.40 -0.48 -12.64
N LYS A 368 31.83 0.73 -12.76
CA LYS A 368 31.10 1.39 -11.66
C LYS A 368 29.89 0.59 -11.19
N SER A 369 29.23 -0.17 -12.06
CA SER A 369 28.11 -1.01 -11.67
C SER A 369 28.59 -2.23 -10.86
N GLU A 370 29.74 -2.79 -11.20
CA GLU A 370 30.36 -3.91 -10.47
C GLU A 370 30.95 -3.43 -9.12
N GLU A 371 31.61 -2.29 -9.05
CA GLU A 371 32.10 -1.71 -7.78
C GLU A 371 30.96 -1.52 -6.79
N ARG A 372 29.84 -0.91 -7.22
CA ARG A 372 28.62 -0.77 -6.40
C ARG A 372 28.05 -2.10 -5.93
N ARG A 373 28.24 -3.17 -6.67
CA ARG A 373 27.83 -4.53 -6.29
C ARG A 373 28.75 -5.11 -5.21
N VAL A 374 30.05 -4.91 -5.32
CA VAL A 374 31.06 -5.43 -4.36
C VAL A 374 30.97 -4.72 -3.01
N GLU A 375 30.72 -3.41 -2.98
CA GLU A 375 30.56 -2.65 -1.72
C GLU A 375 29.35 -3.06 -0.87
N ARG A 376 28.46 -3.91 -1.39
CA ARG A 376 27.22 -4.35 -0.72
C ARG A 376 27.24 -5.81 -0.27
N VAL A 377 28.31 -6.54 -0.52
CA VAL A 377 28.55 -7.91 -0.03
C VAL A 377 29.27 -7.84 1.30
#